data_e7eec6c879b8128af86c3ec5f0bd199c
#
_entry.id   e7eec6c879b8128af86c3ec5f0bd199c
#
_cell.length_a   1.000
_cell.length_b   1.000
_cell.length_c   1.000
_cell.angle_alpha   90.00
_cell.angle_beta   90.00
_cell.angle_gamma   90.00
#
_symmetry.space_group_name_H-M   'P 1'
#
loop_
_entity.id
_entity.type
_entity.pdbx_description
1 polymer ?
#
loop_
_entity_poly.entity_id
_entity_poly.type
_entity_poly.pdbx_seq_one_letter_code
_entity_poly.pdbx_strand_id
1 'polypeptide(L)'
;VLLQERMINAFETLKNFDQVDKNKTGAIGFCFGGKCALDLARSGEDIKGVVSFHGLYDAPTASTGKQLKGTLKIDSSILILHGYDDPMATPKNMIELADELNSKKAKWQIHAYGNVGHAFTNPEANQRENGLFYDRYADEHSWNEMKNFFSKIF
;
A
#
# COMPACT_ATOMS: atom_id res chain seq x y z
N VAL A 1 9.81 9.18 9.64
CA VAL A 1 9.17 9.55 10.91
C VAL A 1 7.93 10.37 10.64
N LEU A 2 8.06 11.57 10.10
CA LEU A 2 6.95 12.52 9.95
C LEU A 2 5.77 11.96 9.12
N LEU A 3 6.04 11.19 8.05
CA LEU A 3 4.98 10.63 7.22
C LEU A 3 4.16 9.60 8.02
N GLN A 4 4.83 8.64 8.64
CA GLN A 4 4.14 7.60 9.42
C GLN A 4 3.37 8.21 10.59
N GLU A 5 3.93 9.18 11.30
CA GLU A 5 3.25 9.90 12.38
C GLU A 5 1.97 10.61 11.88
N ARG A 6 2.03 11.23 10.69
CA ARG A 6 0.84 11.85 10.07
C ARG A 6 -0.23 10.81 9.73
N MET A 7 0.16 9.64 9.25
CA MET A 7 -0.78 8.56 8.96
C MET A 7 -1.42 8.00 10.22
N ILE A 8 -0.64 7.82 11.29
CA ILE A 8 -1.15 7.42 12.61
C ILE A 8 -2.15 8.47 13.13
N ASN A 9 -1.78 9.75 13.12
CA ASN A 9 -2.66 10.81 13.60
C ASN A 9 -3.96 10.91 12.79
N ALA A 10 -3.90 10.72 11.47
CA ALA A 10 -5.08 10.69 10.62
C ALA A 10 -6.00 9.50 10.97
N PHE A 11 -5.40 8.32 11.19
CA PHE A 11 -6.13 7.12 11.57
C PHE A 11 -6.78 7.26 12.96
N GLU A 12 -6.05 7.78 13.95
CA GLU A 12 -6.58 8.05 15.27
C GLU A 12 -7.72 9.09 15.23
N THR A 13 -7.57 10.13 14.39
CA THR A 13 -8.62 11.13 14.18
C THR A 13 -9.88 10.48 13.60
N LEU A 14 -9.73 9.60 12.58
CA LEU A 14 -10.85 8.86 12.00
C LEU A 14 -11.62 8.08 13.07
N LYS A 15 -10.92 7.40 13.97
CA LYS A 15 -11.54 6.59 15.04
C LYS A 15 -12.34 7.41 16.06
N ASN A 16 -12.18 8.73 16.10
CA ASN A 16 -12.91 9.61 17.00
C ASN A 16 -14.30 10.02 16.48
N PHE A 17 -14.63 9.69 15.23
CA PHE A 17 -15.97 9.96 14.69
C PHE A 17 -16.95 8.86 15.10
N ASP A 18 -18.11 9.26 15.61
CA ASP A 18 -19.16 8.32 16.09
C ASP A 18 -19.72 7.42 14.99
N GLN A 19 -19.61 7.86 13.72
CA GLN A 19 -20.09 7.12 12.55
C GLN A 19 -19.13 6.00 12.12
N VAL A 20 -17.93 5.93 12.70
CA VAL A 20 -16.88 4.96 12.32
C VAL A 20 -16.95 3.71 13.18
N ASP A 21 -17.13 2.56 12.53
CA ASP A 21 -16.88 1.28 13.17
C ASP A 21 -15.36 1.05 13.26
N LYS A 22 -14.81 1.21 14.45
CA LYS A 22 -13.37 1.08 14.73
C LYS A 22 -12.82 -0.32 14.41
N ASN A 23 -13.70 -1.33 14.37
CA ASN A 23 -13.32 -2.70 14.05
C ASN A 23 -13.34 -3.00 12.54
N LYS A 24 -13.82 -2.06 11.72
CA LYS A 24 -13.95 -2.18 10.26
C LYS A 24 -13.26 -1.02 9.55
N THR A 25 -11.98 -0.83 9.84
CA THR A 25 -11.18 0.23 9.25
C THR A 25 -10.18 -0.32 8.24
N GLY A 26 -10.04 0.37 7.13
CA GLY A 26 -9.07 0.05 6.08
C GLY A 26 -8.48 1.31 5.46
N ALA A 27 -7.35 1.17 4.77
CA ALA A 27 -6.76 2.26 4.00
C ALA A 27 -6.48 1.81 2.57
N ILE A 28 -6.72 2.69 1.62
CA ILE A 28 -6.28 2.54 0.24
C ILE A 28 -5.39 3.72 -0.14
N GLY A 29 -4.44 3.49 -1.03
CA GLY A 29 -3.60 4.56 -1.51
C GLY A 29 -3.01 4.27 -2.89
N PHE A 30 -2.80 5.34 -3.65
CA PHE A 30 -2.29 5.31 -5.01
C PHE A 30 -0.92 6.00 -5.04
N CYS A 31 0.04 5.47 -5.76
CA CYS A 31 1.38 6.04 -5.86
C CYS A 31 1.99 6.28 -4.46
N PHE A 32 2.33 7.53 -4.13
CA PHE A 32 2.79 7.92 -2.80
C PHE A 32 1.77 7.58 -1.68
N GLY A 33 0.46 7.66 -1.98
CA GLY A 33 -0.59 7.21 -1.07
C GLY A 33 -0.53 5.72 -0.77
N GLY A 34 -0.09 4.89 -1.72
CA GLY A 34 0.17 3.48 -1.49
C GLY A 34 1.26 3.23 -0.46
N LYS A 35 2.34 4.01 -0.50
CA LYS A 35 3.37 4.04 0.55
C LYS A 35 2.78 4.46 1.90
N CYS A 36 1.94 5.50 1.92
CA CYS A 36 1.29 5.96 3.15
C CYS A 36 0.46 4.86 3.81
N ALA A 37 -0.31 4.11 3.03
CA ALA A 37 -1.10 2.98 3.52
C ALA A 37 -0.21 1.85 4.09
N LEU A 38 0.89 1.52 3.40
CA LEU A 38 1.88 0.55 3.88
C LEU A 38 2.56 1.00 5.18
N ASP A 39 2.93 2.28 5.28
CA ASP A 39 3.57 2.82 6.48
C ASP A 39 2.61 2.83 7.68
N LEU A 40 1.31 2.98 7.45
CA LEU A 40 0.30 2.80 8.48
C LEU A 40 0.21 1.33 8.95
N ALA A 41 0.22 0.35 8.03
CA ALA A 41 0.26 -1.06 8.41
C ALA A 41 1.55 -1.41 9.19
N ARG A 42 2.69 -0.85 8.77
CA ARG A 42 4.00 -1.01 9.43
C ARG A 42 4.06 -0.40 10.84
N SER A 43 3.19 0.55 11.15
CA SER A 43 3.17 1.20 12.46
C SER A 43 2.68 0.30 13.58
N GLY A 44 1.91 -0.73 13.25
CA GLY A 44 1.27 -1.62 14.23
C GLY A 44 -0.06 -1.12 14.76
N GLU A 45 -0.61 -0.05 14.17
CA GLU A 45 -1.97 0.38 14.46
C GLU A 45 -2.99 -0.71 14.08
N ASP A 46 -4.12 -0.73 14.78
CA ASP A 46 -5.19 -1.73 14.60
C ASP A 46 -6.05 -1.48 13.35
N ILE A 47 -5.38 -1.22 12.21
CA ILE A 47 -6.05 -1.15 10.92
C ILE A 47 -6.20 -2.56 10.35
N LYS A 48 -7.38 -2.92 9.88
CA LYS A 48 -7.68 -4.32 9.48
C LYS A 48 -7.12 -4.70 8.11
N GLY A 49 -7.08 -3.76 7.19
CA GLY A 49 -6.53 -4.01 5.86
C GLY A 49 -6.02 -2.77 5.17
N VAL A 50 -4.99 -2.94 4.35
CA VAL A 50 -4.46 -1.87 3.51
C VAL A 50 -4.30 -2.34 2.07
N VAL A 51 -4.55 -1.43 1.12
CA VAL A 51 -4.36 -1.68 -0.31
C VAL A 51 -3.49 -0.59 -0.91
N SER A 52 -2.41 -1.01 -1.57
CA SER A 52 -1.48 -0.13 -2.27
C SER A 52 -1.62 -0.34 -3.78
N PHE A 53 -2.06 0.68 -4.50
CA PHE A 53 -2.10 0.71 -5.97
C PHE A 53 -0.83 1.39 -6.48
N HIS A 54 -0.04 0.69 -7.31
CA HIS A 54 1.24 1.18 -7.86
C HIS A 54 2.02 2.05 -6.85
N GLY A 55 2.14 1.55 -5.62
CA GLY A 55 2.79 2.28 -4.52
C GLY A 55 4.30 2.18 -4.54
N LEU A 56 4.93 2.98 -3.68
CA LEU A 56 6.35 2.90 -3.37
C LEU A 56 6.55 2.01 -2.14
N TYR A 57 7.63 1.23 -2.10
CA TYR A 57 7.78 0.15 -1.12
C TYR A 57 8.84 0.40 -0.05
N ASP A 58 9.64 1.46 -0.21
CA ASP A 58 10.66 1.81 0.77
C ASP A 58 10.08 1.95 2.18
N ALA A 59 10.74 1.31 3.14
CA ALA A 59 10.34 1.38 4.54
C ALA A 59 10.57 2.78 5.12
N PRO A 60 9.75 3.22 6.10
CA PRO A 60 9.95 4.51 6.75
C PRO A 60 11.30 4.50 7.50
N THR A 61 12.10 5.52 7.22
CA THR A 61 13.36 5.77 7.91
C THR A 61 13.28 7.04 8.73
N ALA A 62 13.90 7.05 9.91
CA ALA A 62 14.09 8.28 10.65
C ALA A 62 15.01 9.23 9.88
N SER A 63 14.87 10.54 10.11
CA SER A 63 15.80 11.56 9.57
C SER A 63 17.27 11.30 9.94
N THR A 64 17.51 10.47 10.95
CA THR A 64 18.84 10.02 11.40
C THR A 64 19.31 8.72 10.71
N GLY A 65 18.60 8.20 9.72
CA GLY A 65 18.88 6.92 9.07
C GLY A 65 18.57 5.68 9.93
N LYS A 66 18.06 5.86 11.14
CA LYS A 66 17.62 4.73 11.98
C LYS A 66 16.23 4.27 11.51
N GLN A 67 16.07 2.97 11.38
CA GLN A 67 14.75 2.38 11.15
C GLN A 67 13.82 2.75 12.31
N LEU A 68 12.64 3.26 11.99
CA LEU A 68 11.62 3.51 13.01
C LEU A 68 11.26 2.22 13.72
N LYS A 69 10.80 2.32 14.95
CA LYS A 69 10.23 1.18 15.68
C LYS A 69 9.06 0.63 14.87
N GLY A 70 9.38 -0.19 13.89
CA GLY A 70 8.38 -1.04 13.26
C GLY A 70 8.01 -2.13 14.25
N THR A 71 6.76 -2.50 14.29
CA THR A 71 6.34 -3.70 15.02
C THR A 71 7.09 -4.90 14.46
N LEU A 72 7.46 -5.83 15.33
CA LEU A 72 8.02 -7.13 14.93
C LEU A 72 6.98 -7.96 14.14
N LYS A 73 5.72 -7.56 14.18
CA LYS A 73 4.60 -8.24 13.54
C LYS A 73 3.63 -7.19 12.94
N ILE A 74 3.12 -7.46 11.76
CA ILE A 74 2.05 -6.69 11.14
C ILE A 74 0.78 -7.54 11.17
N ASP A 75 -0.24 -7.09 11.90
CA ASP A 75 -1.52 -7.79 12.03
C ASP A 75 -2.52 -7.43 10.92
N SER A 76 -2.32 -6.32 10.23
CA SER A 76 -3.13 -5.90 9.08
C SER A 76 -3.00 -6.90 7.93
N SER A 77 -4.10 -7.13 7.20
CA SER A 77 -4.04 -7.76 5.89
C SER A 77 -3.58 -6.75 4.84
N ILE A 78 -2.75 -7.17 3.89
CA ILE A 78 -2.12 -6.27 2.90
C ILE A 78 -2.39 -6.80 1.49
N LEU A 79 -2.86 -5.92 0.60
CA LEU A 79 -2.95 -6.16 -0.83
C LEU A 79 -2.12 -5.13 -1.59
N ILE A 80 -1.20 -5.63 -2.40
CA ILE A 80 -0.36 -4.83 -3.30
C ILE A 80 -0.82 -5.09 -4.74
N LEU A 81 -1.14 -4.03 -5.45
CA LEU A 81 -1.57 -4.02 -6.85
C LEU A 81 -0.49 -3.29 -7.65
N HIS A 82 0.37 -4.07 -8.33
CA HIS A 82 1.66 -3.63 -8.83
C HIS A 82 1.76 -3.72 -10.35
N GLY A 83 2.20 -2.66 -11.01
CA GLY A 83 2.63 -2.71 -12.42
C GLY A 83 4.03 -3.30 -12.49
N TYR A 84 4.21 -4.42 -13.20
CA TYR A 84 5.51 -5.13 -13.22
C TYR A 84 6.64 -4.29 -13.85
N ASP A 85 6.30 -3.43 -14.80
CA ASP A 85 7.26 -2.55 -15.48
C ASP A 85 7.33 -1.14 -14.84
N ASP A 86 6.89 -1.02 -13.58
CA ASP A 86 6.94 0.24 -12.83
C ASP A 86 8.40 0.64 -12.53
N PRO A 87 8.90 1.77 -13.09
CA PRO A 87 10.27 2.20 -12.88
C PRO A 87 10.52 2.77 -11.48
N MET A 88 9.47 3.16 -10.75
CA MET A 88 9.55 3.73 -9.40
C MET A 88 9.52 2.66 -8.31
N ALA A 89 8.97 1.48 -8.63
CA ALA A 89 8.92 0.33 -7.74
C ALA A 89 9.19 -0.93 -8.55
N THR A 90 10.47 -1.23 -8.76
CA THR A 90 10.93 -2.32 -9.62
C THR A 90 10.57 -3.71 -9.06
N PRO A 91 10.63 -4.78 -9.87
CA PRO A 91 10.48 -6.16 -9.38
C PRO A 91 11.41 -6.50 -8.21
N LYS A 92 12.60 -5.91 -8.15
CA LYS A 92 13.50 -6.06 -7.00
C LYS A 92 12.88 -5.48 -5.73
N ASN A 93 12.32 -4.28 -5.80
CA ASN A 93 11.66 -3.65 -4.64
C ASN A 93 10.42 -4.44 -4.19
N MET A 94 9.71 -5.07 -5.13
CA MET A 94 8.59 -5.96 -4.82
C MET A 94 9.04 -7.20 -4.04
N ILE A 95 10.18 -7.81 -4.40
CA ILE A 95 10.77 -8.95 -3.68
C ILE A 95 11.22 -8.52 -2.29
N GLU A 96 11.91 -7.38 -2.17
CA GLU A 96 12.34 -6.82 -0.88
C GLU A 96 11.15 -6.56 0.05
N LEU A 97 10.04 -6.04 -0.48
CA LEU A 97 8.79 -5.88 0.29
C LEU A 97 8.23 -7.22 0.73
N ALA A 98 8.19 -8.23 -0.16
CA ALA A 98 7.69 -9.56 0.17
C ALA A 98 8.50 -10.20 1.32
N ASP A 99 9.82 -10.08 1.28
CA ASP A 99 10.71 -10.56 2.34
C ASP A 99 10.47 -9.83 3.66
N GLU A 100 10.29 -8.51 3.62
CA GLU A 100 9.92 -7.71 4.79
C GLU A 100 8.60 -8.21 5.40
N LEU A 101 7.55 -8.33 4.59
CA LEU A 101 6.21 -8.73 5.04
C LEU A 101 6.23 -10.16 5.62
N ASN A 102 6.99 -11.07 5.02
CA ASN A 102 7.20 -12.41 5.56
C ASN A 102 7.90 -12.37 6.92
N SER A 103 8.97 -11.59 7.05
CA SER A 103 9.71 -11.47 8.31
C SER A 103 8.84 -10.93 9.44
N LYS A 104 7.88 -10.08 9.11
CA LYS A 104 6.90 -9.48 10.04
C LYS A 104 5.61 -10.30 10.19
N LYS A 105 5.55 -11.51 9.60
CA LYS A 105 4.40 -12.43 9.68
C LYS A 105 3.07 -11.80 9.25
N ALA A 106 3.12 -10.86 8.32
CA ALA A 106 1.94 -10.23 7.75
C ALA A 106 1.12 -11.22 6.91
N LYS A 107 -0.18 -10.99 6.80
CA LYS A 107 -1.02 -11.61 5.77
C LYS A 107 -1.01 -10.71 4.54
N TRP A 108 -0.40 -11.15 3.45
CA TRP A 108 -0.23 -10.29 2.29
C TRP A 108 -0.45 -11.01 0.96
N GLN A 109 -0.78 -10.23 -0.05
CA GLN A 109 -0.92 -10.65 -1.44
C GLN A 109 -0.29 -9.58 -2.34
N ILE A 110 0.36 -10.00 -3.42
CA ILE A 110 0.82 -9.12 -4.49
C ILE A 110 0.24 -9.62 -5.81
N HIS A 111 -0.49 -8.75 -6.52
CA HIS A 111 -0.90 -8.97 -7.90
C HIS A 111 -0.04 -8.10 -8.80
N ALA A 112 0.81 -8.73 -9.59
CA ALA A 112 1.68 -8.05 -10.54
C ALA A 112 1.08 -8.13 -11.95
N TYR A 113 0.90 -6.97 -12.58
CA TYR A 113 0.34 -6.83 -13.93
C TYR A 113 1.49 -6.69 -14.93
N GLY A 114 1.69 -7.70 -15.79
CA GLY A 114 2.74 -7.71 -16.80
C GLY A 114 2.54 -6.63 -17.86
N ASN A 115 3.63 -6.00 -18.32
CA ASN A 115 3.64 -4.89 -19.29
C ASN A 115 2.87 -3.64 -18.82
N VAL A 116 2.68 -3.48 -17.51
CA VAL A 116 1.99 -2.35 -16.88
C VAL A 116 3.00 -1.56 -16.05
N GLY A 117 3.00 -0.23 -16.25
CA GLY A 117 3.89 0.68 -15.54
C GLY A 117 3.26 1.32 -14.29
N HIS A 118 3.86 2.42 -13.85
CA HIS A 118 3.33 3.26 -12.78
C HIS A 118 2.08 4.01 -13.22
N ALA A 119 1.26 4.43 -12.27
CA ALA A 119 0.04 5.23 -12.49
C ALA A 119 -1.03 4.57 -13.38
N PHE A 120 -1.06 3.24 -13.46
CA PHE A 120 -1.97 2.50 -14.34
C PHE A 120 -3.46 2.73 -14.05
N THR A 121 -3.81 3.28 -12.89
CA THR A 121 -5.19 3.65 -12.52
C THR A 121 -5.56 5.08 -12.91
N ASN A 122 -4.62 5.88 -13.45
CA ASN A 122 -4.89 7.26 -13.84
C ASN A 122 -5.13 7.40 -15.34
N PRO A 123 -6.38 7.64 -15.79
CA PRO A 123 -6.70 7.78 -17.24
C PRO A 123 -5.93 8.90 -17.96
N GLU A 124 -5.43 9.87 -17.23
CA GLU A 124 -4.64 11.01 -17.76
C GLU A 124 -3.15 10.66 -17.95
N ALA A 125 -2.68 9.53 -17.39
CA ALA A 125 -1.28 9.13 -17.51
C ALA A 125 -0.99 8.59 -18.91
N ASN A 126 -0.09 9.25 -19.64
CA ASN A 126 0.22 8.95 -21.03
C ASN A 126 1.71 9.00 -21.38
N GLN A 127 2.60 8.90 -20.39
CA GLN A 127 4.06 8.93 -20.56
C GLN A 127 4.63 7.50 -20.58
N ARG A 128 4.25 6.73 -21.62
CA ARG A 128 4.64 5.31 -21.73
C ARG A 128 6.15 5.11 -21.82
N GLU A 129 6.87 6.02 -22.46
CA GLU A 129 8.33 6.00 -22.57
C GLU A 129 9.03 6.15 -21.20
N ASN A 130 8.35 6.76 -20.22
CA ASN A 130 8.81 6.92 -18.85
C ASN A 130 8.21 5.86 -17.89
N GLY A 131 7.45 4.89 -18.42
CA GLY A 131 6.78 3.89 -17.62
C GLY A 131 5.60 4.40 -16.78
N LEU A 132 5.04 5.60 -17.08
CA LEU A 132 3.90 6.20 -16.40
C LEU A 132 2.72 6.30 -17.36
N PHE A 133 1.83 5.32 -17.35
CA PHE A 133 0.71 5.28 -18.29
C PHE A 133 -0.49 4.51 -17.75
N TYR A 134 -1.66 4.90 -18.21
CA TYR A 134 -2.91 4.22 -17.92
C TYR A 134 -2.98 2.85 -18.59
N ASP A 135 -3.47 1.86 -17.84
CA ASP A 135 -3.83 0.56 -18.38
C ASP A 135 -5.22 0.16 -17.88
N ARG A 136 -6.17 0.12 -18.82
CA ARG A 136 -7.58 -0.13 -18.47
C ARG A 136 -7.81 -1.48 -17.82
N TYR A 137 -7.14 -2.52 -18.31
CA TYR A 137 -7.30 -3.86 -17.74
C TYR A 137 -6.80 -3.94 -16.31
N ALA A 138 -5.60 -3.41 -16.05
CA ALA A 138 -5.02 -3.37 -14.72
C ALA A 138 -5.85 -2.49 -13.75
N ASP A 139 -6.37 -1.36 -14.23
CA ASP A 139 -7.24 -0.47 -13.45
C ASP A 139 -8.52 -1.18 -13.03
N GLU A 140 -9.32 -1.68 -13.98
CA GLU A 140 -10.59 -2.36 -13.71
C GLU A 140 -10.41 -3.62 -12.83
N HIS A 141 -9.37 -4.41 -13.12
CA HIS A 141 -9.09 -5.63 -12.37
C HIS A 141 -8.63 -5.31 -10.94
N SER A 142 -7.69 -4.39 -10.78
CA SER A 142 -7.16 -4.02 -9.45
C SER A 142 -8.24 -3.45 -8.54
N TRP A 143 -9.16 -2.66 -9.08
CA TRP A 143 -10.30 -2.13 -8.35
C TRP A 143 -11.24 -3.24 -7.85
N ASN A 144 -11.51 -4.24 -8.69
CA ASN A 144 -12.31 -5.40 -8.29
C ASN A 144 -11.60 -6.26 -7.23
N GLU A 145 -10.29 -6.45 -7.35
CA GLU A 145 -9.49 -7.17 -6.35
C GLU A 145 -9.49 -6.46 -4.99
N MET A 146 -9.38 -5.13 -4.97
CA MET A 146 -9.53 -4.36 -3.74
C MET A 146 -10.90 -4.57 -3.08
N LYS A 147 -11.99 -4.52 -3.86
CA LYS A 147 -13.34 -4.76 -3.33
C LYS A 147 -13.48 -6.18 -2.78
N ASN A 148 -13.00 -7.18 -3.51
CA ASN A 148 -13.00 -8.57 -3.08
C ASN A 148 -12.15 -8.78 -1.81
N PHE A 149 -11.00 -8.14 -1.72
CA PHE A 149 -10.13 -8.17 -0.55
C PHE A 149 -10.85 -7.64 0.69
N PHE A 150 -11.43 -6.45 0.63
CA PHE A 150 -12.12 -5.87 1.77
C PHE A 150 -13.39 -6.64 2.16
N SER A 151 -14.13 -7.20 1.21
CA SER A 151 -15.32 -8.03 1.50
C SER A 151 -15.02 -9.30 2.32
N LYS A 152 -13.75 -9.74 2.35
CA LYS A 152 -13.30 -10.88 3.17
C LYS A 152 -12.78 -10.47 4.54
N ILE A 153 -12.55 -9.19 4.75
CA ILE A 153 -12.00 -8.64 6.00
C ILE A 153 -13.11 -8.04 6.85
N PHE A 154 -14.11 -7.43 6.23
CA PHE A 154 -15.24 -6.75 6.86
C PHE A 154 -16.53 -7.54 6.76
#